data_ce4db5fea64f1ec3ef104300e7f00156
#
_entry.id   ce4db5fea64f1ec3ef104300e7f00156
#
_cell.length_a   1.000
_cell.length_b   1.000
_cell.length_c   1.000
_cell.angle_alpha   90.00
_cell.angle_beta   90.00
_cell.angle_gamma   90.00
#
_symmetry.space_group_name_H-M   'P 1'
#
loop_
_entity.id
_entity.type
_entity.pdbx_description
1 polymer ?
#
loop_
_entity_poly.entity_id
_entity_poly.type
_entity_poly.pdbx_seq_one_letter_code
_entity_poly.pdbx_strand_id
1 'polypeptide(L)'
;MNTITAQRTPATPTTGAPAPAAPAAPVNPVLRVPPAPPAAAAAHFAASLAFHADVSDVAAALAAGGDPGFVVLDPRSTASWDQGHVPGAVHLPTALIPEQAETLLDQGVPVVTYCWGPGCNGATRAALALAERGFQVKEMLGGFEYWVREGFAYETWEGPARRAADPLTAPVDAADCGC
;
A
#
# COMPACT_ATOMS: atom_id res chain seq x y z
N MET A 1 -36.97 81.35 -48.74
CA MET A 1 -35.90 80.30 -48.69
C MET A 1 -36.12 79.49 -47.49
N ASN A 2 -36.78 78.30 -47.62
CA ASN A 2 -37.05 77.39 -46.54
C ASN A 2 -36.04 76.21 -46.55
N THR A 3 -35.22 76.16 -45.52
CA THR A 3 -34.26 75.08 -45.36
C THR A 3 -34.91 73.97 -44.54
N ILE A 4 -35.16 72.83 -45.17
CA ILE A 4 -35.69 71.61 -44.48
C ILE A 4 -34.50 70.88 -43.84
N THR A 5 -34.45 70.82 -42.50
CA THR A 5 -33.47 70.00 -41.77
C THR A 5 -34.01 68.60 -41.64
N ALA A 6 -33.34 67.64 -42.26
CA ALA A 6 -33.66 66.22 -42.12
C ALA A 6 -33.16 65.69 -40.76
N GLN A 7 -34.07 65.24 -39.93
CA GLN A 7 -33.77 64.51 -38.70
C GLN A 7 -33.33 63.07 -39.00
N ARG A 8 -32.09 62.72 -38.60
CA ARG A 8 -31.58 61.33 -38.59
C ARG A 8 -32.15 60.57 -37.41
N THR A 9 -32.84 59.52 -37.67
CA THR A 9 -33.30 58.55 -36.68
C THR A 9 -32.10 57.72 -36.15
N PRO A 10 -31.93 57.54 -34.81
CA PRO A 10 -30.86 56.72 -34.29
C PRO A 10 -31.14 55.24 -34.57
N ALA A 11 -30.12 54.54 -35.04
CA ALA A 11 -30.16 53.09 -35.26
C ALA A 11 -30.14 52.35 -33.90
N THR A 12 -31.06 51.44 -33.75
CA THR A 12 -31.15 50.53 -32.56
C THR A 12 -29.93 49.61 -32.49
N PRO A 13 -29.25 49.47 -31.37
CA PRO A 13 -28.15 48.52 -31.25
C PRO A 13 -28.69 47.09 -31.30
N THR A 14 -28.23 46.30 -32.27
CA THR A 14 -28.49 44.90 -32.37
C THR A 14 -27.69 44.19 -31.28
N THR A 15 -28.40 43.68 -30.29
CA THR A 15 -27.81 42.83 -29.22
C THR A 15 -27.39 41.51 -29.88
N GLY A 16 -26.10 41.37 -30.16
CA GLY A 16 -25.52 40.10 -30.62
C GLY A 16 -25.70 39.03 -29.54
N ALA A 17 -26.20 37.86 -29.95
CA ALA A 17 -26.28 36.71 -29.07
C ALA A 17 -24.89 36.36 -28.50
N PRO A 18 -24.78 35.97 -27.22
CA PRO A 18 -23.51 35.57 -26.65
C PRO A 18 -22.90 34.39 -27.42
N ALA A 19 -21.62 34.47 -27.71
CA ALA A 19 -20.89 33.37 -28.35
C ALA A 19 -21.02 32.09 -27.52
N PRO A 20 -21.11 30.90 -28.16
CA PRO A 20 -21.16 29.65 -27.43
C PRO A 20 -19.92 29.53 -26.56
N ALA A 21 -20.13 29.16 -25.28
CA ALA A 21 -19.05 28.93 -24.32
C ALA A 21 -18.09 27.87 -24.88
N ALA A 22 -16.80 28.13 -24.83
CA ALA A 22 -15.79 27.14 -25.22
C ALA A 22 -15.99 25.85 -24.40
N PRO A 23 -15.79 24.65 -24.99
CA PRO A 23 -15.91 23.39 -24.27
C PRO A 23 -14.96 23.44 -23.07
N ALA A 24 -15.46 23.07 -21.88
CA ALA A 24 -14.64 23.00 -20.68
C ALA A 24 -13.44 22.05 -20.92
N ALA A 25 -12.25 22.49 -20.52
CA ALA A 25 -11.05 21.67 -20.63
C ALA A 25 -11.28 20.33 -19.90
N PRO A 26 -10.77 19.19 -20.43
CA PRO A 26 -10.93 17.90 -19.80
C PRO A 26 -10.35 17.93 -18.38
N VAL A 27 -11.13 17.52 -17.41
CA VAL A 27 -10.71 17.47 -16.00
C VAL A 27 -9.59 16.45 -15.89
N ASN A 28 -8.42 16.85 -15.38
CA ASN A 28 -7.30 15.95 -15.10
C ASN A 28 -7.77 14.86 -14.11
N PRO A 29 -7.77 13.56 -14.49
CA PRO A 29 -8.30 12.48 -13.66
C PRO A 29 -7.56 12.35 -12.33
N VAL A 30 -6.26 12.66 -12.28
CA VAL A 30 -5.43 12.61 -11.06
C VAL A 30 -5.82 13.71 -10.07
N LEU A 31 -6.20 14.88 -10.57
CA LEU A 31 -6.57 16.03 -9.76
C LEU A 31 -8.07 16.20 -9.57
N ARG A 32 -8.88 15.21 -9.97
CA ARG A 32 -10.34 15.23 -9.75
C ARG A 32 -10.68 15.33 -8.26
N VAL A 33 -9.89 14.66 -7.42
CA VAL A 33 -9.85 14.90 -5.97
C VAL A 33 -8.57 15.67 -5.69
N PRO A 34 -8.66 16.87 -5.11
CA PRO A 34 -7.47 17.65 -4.78
C PRO A 34 -6.55 16.89 -3.81
N PRO A 35 -5.22 17.04 -3.94
CA PRO A 35 -4.30 16.51 -2.93
C PRO A 35 -4.60 17.06 -1.54
N ALA A 36 -4.36 16.24 -0.51
CA ALA A 36 -4.51 16.67 0.87
C ALA A 36 -3.54 17.82 1.21
N PRO A 37 -3.89 18.72 2.15
CA PRO A 37 -2.95 19.72 2.65
C PRO A 37 -1.67 19.07 3.21
N PRO A 38 -0.49 19.74 3.12
CA PRO A 38 0.80 19.14 3.49
C PRO A 38 0.83 18.52 4.90
N ALA A 39 0.24 19.18 5.89
CA ALA A 39 0.22 18.67 7.26
C ALA A 39 -0.61 17.38 7.40
N ALA A 40 -1.74 17.28 6.70
CA ALA A 40 -2.57 16.07 6.69
C ALA A 40 -1.86 14.93 5.92
N ALA A 41 -1.22 15.25 4.81
CA ALA A 41 -0.42 14.28 4.05
C ALA A 41 0.75 13.74 4.89
N ALA A 42 1.50 14.62 5.58
CA ALA A 42 2.59 14.22 6.47
C ALA A 42 2.12 13.29 7.59
N ALA A 43 1.00 13.61 8.26
CA ALA A 43 0.43 12.77 9.31
C ALA A 43 0.00 11.39 8.78
N HIS A 44 -0.62 11.35 7.59
CA HIS A 44 -1.04 10.09 6.96
C HIS A 44 0.16 9.20 6.61
N PHE A 45 1.19 9.74 5.96
CA PHE A 45 2.35 8.94 5.57
C PHE A 45 3.20 8.51 6.76
N ALA A 46 3.32 9.36 7.80
CA ALA A 46 3.95 8.95 9.06
C ALA A 46 3.19 7.79 9.73
N ALA A 47 1.86 7.85 9.74
CA ALA A 47 1.03 6.74 10.25
C ALA A 47 1.20 5.49 9.37
N SER A 48 1.24 5.63 8.04
CA SER A 48 1.49 4.50 7.13
C SER A 48 2.80 3.79 7.44
N LEU A 49 3.89 4.53 7.64
CA LEU A 49 5.19 3.96 8.02
C LEU A 49 5.17 3.29 9.41
N ALA A 50 4.32 3.74 10.33
CA ALA A 50 4.14 3.10 11.62
C ALA A 50 3.38 1.76 11.54
N PHE A 51 2.48 1.62 10.57
CA PHE A 51 1.63 0.42 10.41
C PHE A 51 2.16 -0.59 9.39
N HIS A 52 3.07 -0.19 8.50
CA HIS A 52 3.56 -1.04 7.43
C HIS A 52 5.09 -1.17 7.44
N ALA A 53 5.57 -2.26 6.87
CA ALA A 53 6.94 -2.48 6.43
C ALA A 53 6.87 -3.06 5.00
N ASP A 54 7.91 -2.92 4.20
CA ASP A 54 8.00 -3.63 2.93
C ASP A 54 8.74 -4.96 3.07
N VAL A 55 8.72 -5.76 2.00
CA VAL A 55 9.37 -7.08 2.01
C VAL A 55 10.89 -6.98 2.06
N SER A 56 11.47 -5.93 1.46
CA SER A 56 12.92 -5.71 1.40
C SER A 56 13.49 -5.38 2.78
N ASP A 57 12.82 -4.47 3.53
CA ASP A 57 13.19 -4.14 4.90
C ASP A 57 13.12 -5.35 5.83
N VAL A 58 12.05 -6.15 5.73
CA VAL A 58 11.90 -7.36 6.55
C VAL A 58 12.98 -8.38 6.19
N ALA A 59 13.24 -8.59 4.90
CA ALA A 59 14.28 -9.51 4.44
C ALA A 59 15.68 -9.07 4.88
N ALA A 60 16.00 -7.79 4.79
CA ALA A 60 17.27 -7.23 5.24
C ALA A 60 17.46 -7.42 6.75
N ALA A 61 16.43 -7.14 7.54
CA ALA A 61 16.46 -7.32 8.99
C ALA A 61 16.69 -8.80 9.39
N LEU A 62 16.01 -9.74 8.73
CA LEU A 62 16.21 -11.18 8.97
C LEU A 62 17.59 -11.66 8.52
N ALA A 63 18.12 -11.13 7.41
CA ALA A 63 19.44 -11.48 6.87
C ALA A 63 20.61 -10.93 7.70
N ALA A 64 20.40 -9.87 8.49
CA ALA A 64 21.44 -9.29 9.35
C ALA A 64 21.94 -10.26 10.44
N GLY A 65 21.16 -11.29 10.74
CA GLY A 65 21.46 -12.29 11.76
C GLY A 65 21.20 -11.78 13.19
N GLY A 66 21.11 -12.74 14.15
CA GLY A 66 20.75 -12.45 15.52
C GLY A 66 19.24 -12.26 15.70
N ASP A 67 18.85 -11.53 16.75
CA ASP A 67 17.45 -11.21 17.04
C ASP A 67 17.04 -9.98 16.21
N PRO A 68 16.07 -10.11 15.29
CA PRO A 68 15.60 -8.98 14.50
C PRO A 68 14.75 -7.97 15.27
N GLY A 69 14.40 -8.27 16.55
CA GLY A 69 13.55 -7.44 17.39
C GLY A 69 12.06 -7.48 17.04
N PHE A 70 11.64 -8.39 16.21
CA PHE A 70 10.23 -8.64 15.86
C PHE A 70 10.00 -10.10 15.47
N VAL A 71 8.75 -10.52 15.46
CA VAL A 71 8.32 -11.83 14.97
C VAL A 71 7.59 -11.67 13.65
N VAL A 72 7.97 -12.45 12.63
CA VAL A 72 7.17 -12.57 11.40
C VAL A 72 6.07 -13.60 11.62
N LEU A 73 4.83 -13.26 11.31
CA LEU A 73 3.67 -14.12 11.50
C LEU A 73 2.95 -14.40 10.17
N ASP A 74 2.75 -15.69 9.89
CA ASP A 74 1.94 -16.15 8.77
C ASP A 74 0.53 -16.54 9.25
N PRO A 75 -0.49 -15.72 8.95
CA PRO A 75 -1.87 -15.98 9.38
C PRO A 75 -2.67 -16.81 8.37
N ARG A 76 -2.04 -17.31 7.31
CA ARG A 76 -2.71 -18.06 6.25
C ARG A 76 -3.05 -19.49 6.72
N SER A 77 -3.79 -20.22 5.91
CA SER A 77 -4.11 -21.61 6.17
C SER A 77 -2.86 -22.51 6.15
N THR A 78 -2.94 -23.68 6.76
CA THR A 78 -1.87 -24.69 6.73
C THR A 78 -1.48 -25.07 5.30
N ALA A 79 -2.43 -25.23 4.40
CA ALA A 79 -2.14 -25.52 3.00
C ALA A 79 -1.34 -24.38 2.31
N SER A 80 -1.60 -23.13 2.68
CA SER A 80 -0.83 -21.97 2.18
C SER A 80 0.57 -21.91 2.76
N TRP A 81 0.70 -22.23 4.05
CA TRP A 81 1.97 -22.36 4.75
C TRP A 81 2.85 -23.45 4.11
N ASP A 82 2.29 -24.64 3.91
CA ASP A 82 2.98 -25.77 3.30
C ASP A 82 3.44 -25.49 1.86
N GLN A 83 2.66 -24.71 1.11
CA GLN A 83 3.02 -24.29 -0.24
C GLN A 83 4.23 -23.37 -0.25
N GLY A 84 4.40 -22.54 0.79
CA GLY A 84 5.55 -21.70 0.97
C GLY A 84 5.31 -20.56 1.97
N HIS A 85 6.35 -20.27 2.77
CA HIS A 85 6.31 -19.23 3.81
C HIS A 85 7.68 -18.56 3.99
N VAL A 86 7.68 -17.43 4.67
CA VAL A 86 8.90 -16.67 5.02
C VAL A 86 9.69 -17.49 6.05
N PRO A 87 11.01 -17.69 5.84
CA PRO A 87 11.84 -18.48 6.76
C PRO A 87 11.80 -17.90 8.18
N GLY A 88 11.62 -18.79 9.16
CA GLY A 88 11.55 -18.40 10.57
C GLY A 88 10.23 -17.74 11.00
N ALA A 89 9.25 -17.61 10.12
CA ALA A 89 7.93 -17.12 10.50
C ALA A 89 7.21 -18.07 11.46
N VAL A 90 6.37 -17.51 12.33
CA VAL A 90 5.44 -18.26 13.17
C VAL A 90 4.14 -18.47 12.40
N HIS A 91 3.70 -19.72 12.28
CA HIS A 91 2.41 -20.04 11.67
C HIS A 91 1.28 -19.96 12.69
N LEU A 92 0.38 -19.01 12.52
CA LEU A 92 -0.82 -18.87 13.36
C LEU A 92 -2.00 -18.38 12.51
N PRO A 93 -2.83 -19.27 11.99
CA PRO A 93 -4.03 -18.92 11.22
C PRO A 93 -4.89 -17.88 11.93
N THR A 94 -5.38 -16.87 11.18
CA THR A 94 -6.15 -15.74 11.73
C THR A 94 -7.28 -16.18 12.67
N ALA A 95 -7.95 -17.29 12.36
CA ALA A 95 -9.04 -17.82 13.18
C ALA A 95 -8.59 -18.28 14.58
N LEU A 96 -7.31 -18.62 14.74
CA LEU A 96 -6.75 -19.11 16.01
C LEU A 96 -6.07 -17.98 16.82
N ILE A 97 -5.85 -16.81 16.26
CA ILE A 97 -5.27 -15.66 16.97
C ILE A 97 -6.00 -15.37 18.29
N PRO A 98 -7.34 -15.36 18.34
CA PRO A 98 -8.07 -15.09 19.59
C PRO A 98 -7.71 -16.02 20.75
N GLU A 99 -7.37 -17.25 20.45
CA GLU A 99 -7.19 -18.28 21.46
C GLU A 99 -5.71 -18.60 21.75
N GLN A 100 -4.82 -18.35 20.77
CA GLN A 100 -3.45 -18.85 20.83
C GLN A 100 -2.37 -17.76 20.84
N ALA A 101 -2.68 -16.53 20.42
CA ALA A 101 -1.67 -15.49 20.26
C ALA A 101 -0.86 -15.25 21.56
N GLU A 102 -1.54 -15.09 22.71
CA GLU A 102 -0.89 -14.80 23.98
C GLU A 102 -0.06 -15.96 24.52
N THR A 103 -0.27 -17.18 24.03
CA THR A 103 0.52 -18.37 24.38
C THR A 103 1.74 -18.53 23.49
N LEU A 104 1.63 -18.12 22.21
CA LEU A 104 2.66 -18.34 21.20
C LEU A 104 3.58 -17.13 20.99
N LEU A 105 3.12 -15.93 21.35
CA LEU A 105 3.81 -14.66 21.08
C LEU A 105 4.00 -13.88 22.37
N ASP A 106 5.14 -13.19 22.48
CA ASP A 106 5.39 -12.22 23.55
C ASP A 106 4.80 -10.85 23.14
N GLN A 107 3.92 -10.29 23.95
CA GLN A 107 3.33 -8.95 23.72
C GLN A 107 4.38 -7.81 23.77
N GLY A 108 5.53 -8.04 24.39
CA GLY A 108 6.65 -7.11 24.39
C GLY A 108 7.43 -7.05 23.08
N VAL A 109 7.19 -8.02 22.17
CA VAL A 109 7.88 -8.13 20.87
C VAL A 109 6.91 -7.76 19.73
N PRO A 110 7.26 -6.76 18.90
CA PRO A 110 6.44 -6.40 17.74
C PRO A 110 6.22 -7.58 16.77
N VAL A 111 5.06 -7.63 16.15
CA VAL A 111 4.70 -8.65 15.17
C VAL A 111 4.60 -8.02 13.78
N VAL A 112 5.20 -8.66 12.78
CA VAL A 112 5.05 -8.30 11.37
C VAL A 112 4.24 -9.40 10.69
N THR A 113 3.00 -9.11 10.32
CA THR A 113 2.12 -10.08 9.66
C THR A 113 2.09 -9.88 8.15
N TYR A 114 1.87 -10.96 7.39
CA TYR A 114 1.78 -10.93 5.94
C TYR A 114 0.67 -11.86 5.42
N CYS A 115 0.28 -11.67 4.15
CA CYS A 115 -0.64 -12.59 3.48
C CYS A 115 -0.07 -12.95 2.10
N TRP A 116 -0.93 -13.34 1.15
CA TRP A 116 -0.49 -13.73 -0.19
C TRP A 116 0.16 -12.59 -0.97
N GLY A 117 -0.46 -11.43 -1.02
CA GLY A 117 0.01 -10.31 -1.83
C GLY A 117 -0.89 -9.07 -1.69
N PRO A 118 -0.66 -8.02 -2.47
CA PRO A 118 -1.32 -6.73 -2.32
C PRO A 118 -2.86 -6.78 -2.41
N GLY A 119 -3.41 -7.77 -3.10
CA GLY A 119 -4.86 -7.96 -3.23
C GLY A 119 -5.51 -8.74 -2.08
N CYS A 120 -4.73 -9.19 -1.07
CA CYS A 120 -5.22 -10.00 0.03
C CYS A 120 -5.28 -9.19 1.32
N ASN A 121 -6.44 -9.12 1.97
CA ASN A 121 -6.62 -8.45 3.26
C ASN A 121 -6.41 -9.37 4.48
N GLY A 122 -5.84 -10.56 4.30
CA GLY A 122 -5.60 -11.52 5.39
C GLY A 122 -4.63 -11.00 6.42
N ALA A 123 -3.56 -10.31 5.99
CA ALA A 123 -2.60 -9.67 6.90
C ALA A 123 -3.28 -8.57 7.73
N THR A 124 -4.07 -7.70 7.10
CA THR A 124 -4.82 -6.63 7.78
C THR A 124 -5.77 -7.19 8.84
N ARG A 125 -6.47 -8.31 8.53
CA ARG A 125 -7.36 -8.97 9.50
C ARG A 125 -6.60 -9.57 10.68
N ALA A 126 -5.44 -10.19 10.41
CA ALA A 126 -4.58 -10.72 11.47
C ALA A 126 -3.99 -9.60 12.32
N ALA A 127 -3.53 -8.51 11.70
CA ALA A 127 -3.03 -7.33 12.39
C ALA A 127 -4.09 -6.73 13.33
N LEU A 128 -5.34 -6.60 12.86
CA LEU A 128 -6.46 -6.15 13.68
C LEU A 128 -6.67 -7.09 14.89
N ALA A 129 -6.77 -8.40 14.66
CA ALA A 129 -7.01 -9.38 15.72
C ALA A 129 -5.89 -9.40 16.78
N LEU A 130 -4.63 -9.17 16.37
CA LEU A 130 -3.48 -9.04 17.28
C LEU A 130 -3.53 -7.71 18.04
N ALA A 131 -3.78 -6.60 17.36
CA ALA A 131 -3.83 -5.28 17.97
C ALA A 131 -4.95 -5.17 19.03
N GLU A 132 -6.12 -5.78 18.78
CA GLU A 132 -7.22 -5.88 19.76
C GLU A 132 -6.82 -6.66 21.03
N ARG A 133 -5.71 -7.41 20.97
CA ARG A 133 -5.11 -8.14 22.10
C ARG A 133 -3.88 -7.47 22.70
N GLY A 134 -3.59 -6.25 22.28
CA GLY A 134 -2.50 -5.44 22.84
C GLY A 134 -1.14 -5.67 22.21
N PHE A 135 -1.03 -6.44 21.11
CA PHE A 135 0.23 -6.57 20.39
C PHE A 135 0.53 -5.32 19.55
N GLN A 136 1.80 -4.96 19.46
CA GLN A 136 2.29 -4.01 18.48
C GLN A 136 2.46 -4.72 17.13
N VAL A 137 1.82 -4.22 16.07
CA VAL A 137 1.76 -4.93 14.80
C VAL A 137 2.08 -4.01 13.62
N LYS A 138 2.83 -4.54 12.67
CA LYS A 138 2.94 -4.00 11.31
C LYS A 138 2.44 -5.03 10.30
N GLU A 139 1.98 -4.56 9.16
CA GLU A 139 1.68 -5.38 8.00
C GLU A 139 2.83 -5.29 6.99
N MET A 140 3.37 -6.43 6.55
CA MET A 140 4.34 -6.50 5.47
C MET A 140 3.62 -6.36 4.12
N LEU A 141 3.72 -5.17 3.52
CA LEU A 141 3.14 -4.89 2.21
C LEU A 141 3.82 -5.74 1.14
N GLY A 142 3.05 -6.13 0.13
CA GLY A 142 3.53 -7.04 -0.90
C GLY A 142 3.34 -8.51 -0.55
N GLY A 143 3.42 -8.88 0.73
CA GLY A 143 3.17 -10.23 1.23
C GLY A 143 4.12 -11.28 0.65
N PHE A 144 3.69 -12.54 0.68
CA PHE A 144 4.48 -13.66 0.18
C PHE A 144 4.75 -13.59 -1.34
N GLU A 145 3.84 -13.01 -2.10
CA GLU A 145 4.03 -12.81 -3.54
C GLU A 145 5.28 -11.98 -3.83
N TYR A 146 5.40 -10.79 -3.21
CA TYR A 146 6.56 -9.93 -3.43
C TYR A 146 7.81 -10.46 -2.77
N TRP A 147 7.72 -11.14 -1.63
CA TRP A 147 8.84 -11.86 -1.04
C TRP A 147 9.52 -12.80 -2.05
N VAL A 148 8.72 -13.59 -2.77
CA VAL A 148 9.21 -14.52 -3.78
C VAL A 148 9.64 -13.79 -5.06
N ARG A 149 8.90 -12.73 -5.48
CA ARG A 149 9.20 -11.97 -6.70
C ARG A 149 10.50 -11.16 -6.59
N GLU A 150 10.84 -10.68 -5.41
CA GLU A 150 12.12 -10.01 -5.14
C GLU A 150 13.29 -10.99 -4.98
N GLY A 151 13.02 -12.28 -5.09
CA GLY A 151 14.03 -13.31 -5.09
C GLY A 151 14.51 -13.72 -3.71
N PHE A 152 13.77 -13.41 -2.65
CA PHE A 152 14.12 -13.89 -1.31
C PHE A 152 13.86 -15.38 -1.17
N ALA A 153 14.69 -16.04 -0.32
CA ALA A 153 14.50 -17.46 0.01
C ALA A 153 13.21 -17.64 0.79
N TYR A 154 12.54 -18.77 0.58
CA TYR A 154 11.35 -19.17 1.31
C TYR A 154 11.39 -20.68 1.61
N GLU A 155 10.60 -21.12 2.57
CA GLU A 155 10.49 -22.51 2.95
C GLU A 155 9.19 -23.11 2.41
N THR A 156 9.24 -24.38 2.00
CA THR A 156 8.09 -25.18 1.59
C THR A 156 8.09 -26.47 2.37
N TRP A 157 7.04 -27.29 2.26
CA TRP A 157 7.02 -28.62 2.85
C TRP A 157 8.13 -29.56 2.30
N GLU A 158 8.67 -29.28 1.11
CA GLU A 158 9.81 -29.99 0.52
C GLU A 158 11.17 -29.46 0.96
N GLY A 159 11.21 -28.32 1.62
CA GLY A 159 12.42 -27.64 2.07
C GLY A 159 12.60 -26.24 1.49
N PRO A 160 13.78 -25.64 1.64
CA PRO A 160 14.07 -24.30 1.20
C PRO A 160 13.98 -24.16 -0.32
N ALA A 161 13.44 -23.04 -0.78
CA ALA A 161 13.27 -22.71 -2.19
C ALA A 161 13.63 -21.24 -2.45
N ARG A 162 13.93 -20.92 -3.69
CA ARG A 162 14.20 -19.54 -4.15
C ARG A 162 13.91 -19.43 -5.65
N ARG A 163 13.42 -18.27 -6.07
CA ARG A 163 13.25 -17.92 -7.48
C ARG A 163 14.19 -16.76 -7.85
N ALA A 164 14.47 -16.60 -9.13
CA ALA A 164 15.13 -15.40 -9.61
C ALA A 164 14.26 -14.18 -9.34
N ALA A 165 14.88 -13.05 -9.01
CA ALA A 165 14.17 -11.79 -8.82
C ALA A 165 13.44 -11.38 -10.11
N ASP A 166 12.22 -10.91 -9.96
CA ASP A 166 11.44 -10.32 -11.04
C ASP A 166 11.96 -8.89 -11.29
N PRO A 167 12.46 -8.57 -12.50
CA PRO A 167 13.02 -7.24 -12.80
C PRO A 167 12.00 -6.10 -12.72
N LEU A 168 10.72 -6.41 -12.52
CA LEU A 168 9.67 -5.41 -12.26
C LEU A 168 9.55 -5.02 -10.79
N THR A 169 10.20 -5.74 -9.87
CA THR A 169 10.08 -5.50 -8.42
C THR A 169 11.35 -4.99 -7.78
N ALA A 170 12.52 -5.32 -8.34
CA ALA A 170 13.82 -4.90 -7.81
C ALA A 170 14.86 -4.78 -8.94
N PRO A 171 15.92 -4.00 -8.76
CA PRO A 171 17.07 -3.99 -9.68
C PRO A 171 17.69 -5.37 -9.80
N VAL A 172 18.00 -5.82 -11.04
CA VAL A 172 18.53 -7.18 -11.31
C VAL A 172 19.90 -7.38 -10.68
N ASP A 173 20.72 -6.31 -10.60
CA ASP A 173 22.11 -6.35 -10.17
C ASP A 173 22.37 -5.64 -8.83
N ALA A 174 21.34 -5.24 -8.11
CA ALA A 174 21.46 -4.53 -6.83
C ALA A 174 20.90 -5.37 -5.68
N ALA A 175 21.62 -5.35 -4.56
CA ALA A 175 21.18 -5.96 -3.31
C ALA A 175 20.16 -5.08 -2.53
N ASP A 176 19.89 -3.87 -3.03
CA ASP A 176 19.09 -2.84 -2.39
C ASP A 176 18.07 -2.29 -3.40
N CYS A 177 16.82 -2.11 -3.01
CA CYS A 177 15.78 -1.52 -3.85
C CYS A 177 16.03 -0.04 -4.18
N GLY A 178 16.95 0.63 -3.47
CA GLY A 178 17.28 2.05 -3.65
C GLY A 178 16.21 3.00 -3.11
N CYS A 179 15.33 2.54 -2.23
CA CYS A 179 14.26 3.33 -1.61
C CYS A 179 14.73 4.04 -0.33
#